data_482f9969cf367ad8c11f067678852c1b
#
_entry.id   482f9969cf367ad8c11f067678852c1b
#
_cell.length_a   1.000
_cell.length_b   1.000
_cell.length_c   1.000
_cell.angle_alpha   90.00
_cell.angle_beta   90.00
_cell.angle_gamma   90.00
#
_symmetry.space_group_name_H-M   'P 1'
#
loop_
_entity.id
_entity.type
_entity.pdbx_description
1 polymer ?
#
loop_
_entity_poly.entity_id
_entity_poly.type
_entity_poly.pdbx_seq_one_letter_code
_entity_poly.pdbx_strand_id
1 'polypeptide(L)'
;MAFEFESRVRYSETGPDQKLTLVSLVDYFQDSSTFQSEDCGAGMNYLYEHDAAWMILSWQIDILRRPVLGEKIYAQTWPYGFKMFYGYRNYALLDANRNYLAKANSIWVLMNTKTGKPMKVPPEHANSYGLEEKLDMEDRKSTRLNSSHSS
;
A
#
# COMPACT_ATOMS: atom_id res chain seq x y z
N MET A 1 -3.40 -2.57 14.28
CA MET A 1 -2.92 -1.20 14.41
C MET A 1 -2.22 -0.77 13.12
N ALA A 2 -2.46 0.45 12.69
CA ALA A 2 -1.83 0.95 11.45
C ALA A 2 -0.31 0.99 11.61
N PHE A 3 0.38 0.62 10.55
CA PHE A 3 1.82 0.75 10.48
C PHE A 3 2.19 2.15 9.99
N GLU A 4 3.25 2.72 10.53
CA GLU A 4 3.72 4.03 10.12
C GLU A 4 5.24 4.07 10.12
N PHE A 5 5.82 4.72 9.12
CA PHE A 5 7.24 5.07 9.19
C PHE A 5 7.47 6.51 8.72
N GLU A 6 8.52 7.11 9.27
CA GLU A 6 8.88 8.50 8.97
C GLU A 6 9.94 8.53 7.88
N SER A 7 9.84 9.52 7.01
CA SER A 7 10.87 9.77 6.00
C SER A 7 10.93 11.27 5.67
N ARG A 8 11.80 11.61 4.75
CA ARG A 8 11.86 12.93 4.13
C ARG A 8 11.86 12.75 2.63
N VAL A 9 11.21 13.68 1.92
CA VAL A 9 11.22 13.63 0.45
C VAL A 9 12.66 13.81 -0.03
N ARG A 10 13.18 12.82 -0.73
CA ARG A 10 14.55 12.81 -1.23
C ARG A 10 14.60 13.40 -2.63
N TYR A 11 15.76 13.96 -2.98
CA TYR A 11 15.98 14.49 -4.32
C TYR A 11 15.64 13.47 -5.41
N SER A 12 16.05 12.23 -5.23
CA SER A 12 15.79 11.14 -6.19
C SER A 12 14.31 10.81 -6.38
N GLU A 13 13.45 11.32 -5.49
CA GLU A 13 12.02 11.02 -5.48
C GLU A 13 11.20 12.16 -6.07
N THR A 14 11.86 13.22 -6.54
CA THR A 14 11.19 14.42 -7.02
C THR A 14 11.31 14.56 -8.53
N GLY A 15 10.32 15.27 -9.10
CA GLY A 15 10.35 15.64 -10.51
C GLY A 15 10.99 17.02 -10.70
N PRO A 16 10.89 17.58 -11.94
CA PRO A 16 11.46 18.90 -12.23
C PRO A 16 10.88 20.02 -11.37
N ASP A 17 9.67 19.83 -10.83
CA ASP A 17 9.01 20.81 -9.96
C ASP A 17 9.44 20.67 -8.49
N GLN A 18 10.40 19.80 -8.20
CA GLN A 18 10.93 19.55 -6.85
C GLN A 18 9.88 18.98 -5.89
N LYS A 19 8.87 18.34 -6.43
CA LYS A 19 7.81 17.68 -5.65
C LYS A 19 7.84 16.18 -5.86
N LEU A 20 7.37 15.45 -4.84
CA LEU A 20 7.30 13.99 -4.89
C LEU A 20 6.53 13.53 -6.13
N THR A 21 7.11 12.59 -6.88
CA THR A 21 6.45 12.02 -8.05
C THR A 21 5.41 10.98 -7.64
N LEU A 22 4.47 10.68 -8.54
CA LEU A 22 3.49 9.62 -8.30
C LEU A 22 4.17 8.26 -8.12
N VAL A 23 5.18 7.98 -8.92
CA VAL A 23 5.93 6.70 -8.80
C VAL A 23 6.56 6.57 -7.42
N SER A 24 7.19 7.63 -6.93
CA SER A 24 7.82 7.61 -5.60
C SER A 24 6.78 7.52 -4.49
N LEU A 25 5.61 8.15 -4.67
CA LEU A 25 4.51 8.01 -3.70
C LEU A 25 4.08 6.55 -3.59
N VAL A 26 3.90 5.87 -4.72
CA VAL A 26 3.52 4.46 -4.73
C VAL A 26 4.61 3.61 -4.07
N ASP A 27 5.88 3.93 -4.30
CA ASP A 27 7.00 3.24 -3.65
C ASP A 27 6.92 3.38 -2.13
N TYR A 28 6.62 4.56 -1.60
CA TYR A 28 6.40 4.75 -0.16
C TYR A 28 5.27 3.87 0.35
N PHE A 29 4.18 3.78 -0.38
CA PHE A 29 3.05 2.94 0.01
C PHE A 29 3.45 1.47 0.03
N GLN A 30 4.11 1.00 -1.02
CA GLN A 30 4.56 -0.39 -1.09
C GLN A 30 5.59 -0.72 0.00
N ASP A 31 6.51 0.19 0.27
CA ASP A 31 7.49 0.00 1.34
C ASP A 31 6.78 -0.14 2.69
N SER A 32 5.78 0.71 2.95
CA SER A 32 5.04 0.65 4.22
C SER A 32 4.35 -0.70 4.40
N SER A 33 3.71 -1.22 3.35
CA SER A 33 3.04 -2.52 3.46
C SER A 33 4.04 -3.67 3.60
N THR A 34 5.18 -3.58 2.92
CA THR A 34 6.23 -4.58 3.07
C THR A 34 6.79 -4.59 4.49
N PHE A 35 7.05 -3.43 5.05
CA PHE A 35 7.54 -3.32 6.43
C PHE A 35 6.53 -3.90 7.42
N GLN A 36 5.25 -3.57 7.26
CA GLN A 36 4.23 -4.12 8.15
C GLN A 36 4.17 -5.63 8.05
N SER A 37 4.22 -6.18 6.83
CA SER A 37 4.19 -7.62 6.61
C SER A 37 5.40 -8.30 7.27
N GLU A 38 6.58 -7.71 7.17
CA GLU A 38 7.77 -8.25 7.82
C GLU A 38 7.62 -8.25 9.34
N ASP A 39 7.09 -7.16 9.88
CA ASP A 39 6.89 -7.05 11.33
C ASP A 39 5.86 -8.05 11.84
N CYS A 40 4.88 -8.41 11.02
CA CYS A 40 3.83 -9.37 11.39
C CYS A 40 4.23 -10.83 11.15
N GLY A 41 5.41 -11.08 10.61
CA GLY A 41 5.83 -12.44 10.27
C GLY A 41 5.16 -12.99 9.02
N ALA A 42 4.55 -12.13 8.22
CA ALA A 42 3.85 -12.50 6.98
C ALA A 42 4.59 -11.94 5.76
N GLY A 43 5.88 -11.70 5.88
CA GLY A 43 6.68 -11.06 4.87
C GLY A 43 7.18 -12.01 3.80
N MET A 44 8.29 -11.61 3.16
CA MET A 44 8.79 -12.30 1.96
C MET A 44 9.14 -13.76 2.23
N ASN A 45 9.76 -14.07 3.37
CA ASN A 45 10.12 -15.46 3.68
C ASN A 45 8.88 -16.33 3.86
N TYR A 46 7.88 -15.82 4.56
CA TYR A 46 6.60 -16.53 4.74
C TYR A 46 5.98 -16.83 3.37
N LEU A 47 5.90 -15.81 2.52
CA LEU A 47 5.30 -15.97 1.19
C LEU A 47 6.08 -16.98 0.34
N TYR A 48 7.41 -16.89 0.38
CA TYR A 48 8.26 -17.81 -0.36
C TYR A 48 8.05 -19.27 0.10
N GLU A 49 8.01 -19.48 1.40
CA GLU A 49 7.83 -20.82 1.98
C GLU A 49 6.45 -21.42 1.66
N HIS A 50 5.45 -20.57 1.43
CA HIS A 50 4.08 -21.02 1.12
C HIS A 50 3.76 -20.96 -0.37
N ASP A 51 4.75 -20.73 -1.23
CA ASP A 51 4.57 -20.58 -2.67
C ASP A 51 3.53 -19.52 -3.01
N ALA A 52 3.56 -18.42 -2.31
CA ALA A 52 2.55 -17.38 -2.42
C ALA A 52 3.19 -16.04 -2.82
N ALA A 53 2.40 -15.23 -3.53
CA ALA A 53 2.76 -13.86 -3.84
C ALA A 53 1.51 -13.00 -3.89
N TRP A 54 1.62 -11.79 -3.35
CA TRP A 54 0.55 -10.79 -3.46
C TRP A 54 0.74 -10.02 -4.75
N MET A 55 -0.32 -9.93 -5.55
CA MET A 55 -0.32 -9.15 -6.78
C MET A 55 -1.36 -8.04 -6.68
N ILE A 56 -0.96 -6.84 -7.09
CA ILE A 56 -1.86 -5.70 -7.09
C ILE A 56 -2.86 -5.81 -8.24
N LEU A 57 -4.13 -5.59 -7.93
CA LEU A 57 -5.19 -5.56 -8.93
C LEU A 57 -5.60 -4.13 -9.27
N SER A 58 -5.69 -3.27 -8.29
CA SER A 58 -6.12 -1.90 -8.53
C SER A 58 -5.63 -0.95 -7.45
N TRP A 59 -5.43 0.28 -7.86
CA TRP A 59 -5.15 1.42 -7.01
C TRP A 59 -6.22 2.49 -7.22
N GLN A 60 -6.66 3.09 -6.13
CA GLN A 60 -7.32 4.39 -6.16
C GLN A 60 -6.48 5.31 -5.30
N ILE A 61 -5.95 6.37 -5.89
CA ILE A 61 -5.04 7.28 -5.19
C ILE A 61 -5.59 8.70 -5.31
N ASP A 62 -5.84 9.32 -4.15
CA ASP A 62 -6.27 10.70 -4.04
C ASP A 62 -5.10 11.53 -3.51
N ILE A 63 -4.61 12.44 -4.33
CA ILE A 63 -3.49 13.32 -3.96
C ILE A 63 -4.07 14.68 -3.61
N LEU A 64 -3.89 15.09 -2.35
CA LEU A 64 -4.35 16.40 -1.89
C LEU A 64 -3.26 17.45 -2.12
N ARG A 65 -2.00 17.09 -1.81
CA ARG A 65 -0.85 17.96 -2.04
C ARG A 65 0.38 17.08 -2.23
N ARG A 66 1.20 17.41 -3.21
CA ARG A 66 2.47 16.73 -3.39
C ARG A 66 3.52 17.40 -2.50
N PRO A 67 4.17 16.66 -1.59
CA PRO A 67 5.18 17.25 -0.72
C PRO A 67 6.42 17.65 -1.50
N VAL A 68 7.14 18.64 -0.97
CA VAL A 68 8.32 19.20 -1.62
C VAL A 68 9.60 18.54 -1.12
N LEU A 69 10.66 18.68 -1.90
CA LEU A 69 12.00 18.19 -1.55
C LEU A 69 12.35 18.56 -0.10
N GLY A 70 12.77 17.57 0.66
CA GLY A 70 13.22 17.75 2.05
C GLY A 70 12.10 17.77 3.08
N GLU A 71 10.85 17.80 2.66
CA GLU A 71 9.72 17.84 3.60
C GLU A 71 9.62 16.52 4.38
N LYS A 72 9.38 16.62 5.70
CA LYS A 72 9.15 15.45 6.54
C LYS A 72 7.78 14.87 6.25
N ILE A 73 7.73 13.56 6.08
CA ILE A 73 6.50 12.84 5.76
C ILE A 73 6.39 11.57 6.59
N TYR A 74 5.15 11.09 6.75
CA TYR A 74 4.85 9.82 7.40
C TYR A 74 4.02 8.98 6.45
N ALA A 75 4.48 7.76 6.18
CA ALA A 75 3.75 6.80 5.35
C ALA A 75 3.05 5.82 6.27
N GLN A 76 1.75 5.66 6.08
CA GLN A 76 0.91 4.76 6.87
C GLN A 76 0.26 3.72 5.99
N THR A 77 0.01 2.55 6.56
CA THR A 77 -0.77 1.51 5.88
C THR A 77 -1.46 0.62 6.91
N TRP A 78 -2.58 0.05 6.49
CA TRP A 78 -3.28 -0.98 7.25
C TRP A 78 -4.17 -1.77 6.31
N PRO A 79 -4.30 -3.10 6.53
CA PRO A 79 -5.34 -3.86 5.85
C PRO A 79 -6.68 -3.60 6.52
N TYR A 80 -7.74 -3.55 5.73
CA TYR A 80 -9.08 -3.40 6.30
C TYR A 80 -9.98 -4.60 6.03
N GLY A 81 -9.48 -5.60 5.31
CA GLY A 81 -10.22 -6.84 5.12
C GLY A 81 -9.48 -7.83 4.25
N PHE A 82 -9.88 -9.08 4.40
CA PHE A 82 -9.47 -10.18 3.53
C PHE A 82 -10.73 -10.96 3.19
N LYS A 83 -10.86 -11.40 1.95
CA LYS A 83 -12.02 -12.17 1.52
C LYS A 83 -11.63 -13.10 0.39
N MET A 84 -11.73 -14.39 0.62
CA MET A 84 -11.38 -15.42 -0.37
C MET A 84 -9.91 -15.29 -0.80
N PHE A 85 -9.68 -14.83 -2.03
CA PHE A 85 -8.35 -14.66 -2.60
C PHE A 85 -7.80 -13.25 -2.41
N TYR A 86 -8.58 -12.33 -1.85
CA TYR A 86 -8.34 -10.89 -1.93
C TYR A 86 -7.91 -10.31 -0.60
N GLY A 87 -7.04 -9.30 -0.68
CA GLY A 87 -6.69 -8.44 0.43
C GLY A 87 -7.01 -7.00 0.06
N TYR A 88 -7.53 -6.27 1.03
CA TYR A 88 -7.92 -4.86 0.87
C TYR A 88 -7.08 -4.03 1.82
N ARG A 89 -6.44 -3.00 1.31
CA ARG A 89 -5.47 -2.24 2.09
C ARG A 89 -5.57 -0.76 1.78
N ASN A 90 -5.52 0.05 2.83
CA ASN A 90 -5.43 1.49 2.71
C ASN A 90 -4.00 1.96 2.97
N TYR A 91 -3.72 3.14 2.42
CA TYR A 91 -2.46 3.84 2.62
C TYR A 91 -2.75 5.32 2.82
N ALA A 92 -1.87 5.98 3.55
CA ALA A 92 -1.92 7.42 3.72
C ALA A 92 -0.51 7.99 3.75
N LEU A 93 -0.36 9.20 3.23
CA LEU A 93 0.85 9.98 3.40
C LEU A 93 0.45 11.24 4.15
N LEU A 94 1.17 11.55 5.23
CA LEU A 94 0.87 12.70 6.08
C LEU A 94 2.09 13.62 6.15
N ASP A 95 1.82 14.91 6.38
CA ASP A 95 2.88 15.87 6.63
C ASP A 95 3.25 15.92 8.13
N ALA A 96 4.18 16.79 8.50
CA ALA A 96 4.65 16.92 9.87
C ALA A 96 3.55 17.35 10.84
N ASN A 97 2.51 17.99 10.34
CA ASN A 97 1.36 18.44 11.14
C ASN A 97 0.22 17.41 11.15
N ARG A 98 0.48 16.21 10.61
CA ARG A 98 -0.48 15.11 10.55
C ARG A 98 -1.65 15.39 9.62
N ASN A 99 -1.47 16.27 8.65
CA ASN A 99 -2.46 16.50 7.60
C ASN A 99 -2.24 15.50 6.47
N TYR A 100 -3.33 15.02 5.87
CA TYR A 100 -3.22 14.12 4.72
C TYR A 100 -2.65 14.83 3.52
N LEU A 101 -1.61 14.24 2.95
CA LEU A 101 -1.04 14.63 1.64
C LEU A 101 -1.62 13.75 0.54
N ALA A 102 -1.87 12.49 0.85
CA ALA A 102 -2.47 11.55 -0.09
C ALA A 102 -3.15 10.42 0.67
N LYS A 103 -4.16 9.84 0.04
CA LYS A 103 -4.87 8.66 0.54
C LYS A 103 -4.96 7.64 -0.58
N ALA A 104 -4.90 6.37 -0.24
CA ALA A 104 -5.01 5.34 -1.28
C ALA A 104 -5.79 4.13 -0.78
N ASN A 105 -6.48 3.51 -1.72
CA ASN A 105 -7.15 2.23 -1.55
C ASN A 105 -6.56 1.26 -2.57
N SER A 106 -6.33 0.03 -2.15
CA SER A 106 -5.76 -0.98 -3.03
C SER A 106 -6.46 -2.31 -2.84
N ILE A 107 -6.49 -3.09 -3.91
CA ILE A 107 -7.03 -4.45 -3.90
C ILE A 107 -5.92 -5.36 -4.42
N TRP A 108 -5.68 -6.42 -3.67
CA TRP A 108 -4.63 -7.40 -3.95
C TRP A 108 -5.23 -8.78 -4.09
N VAL A 109 -4.57 -9.64 -4.85
CA VAL A 109 -4.93 -11.05 -4.95
C VAL A 109 -3.73 -11.90 -4.54
N LEU A 110 -4.00 -12.93 -3.73
CA LEU A 110 -2.96 -13.88 -3.35
C LEU A 110 -2.85 -14.95 -4.42
N MET A 111 -1.67 -15.11 -4.99
CA MET A 111 -1.41 -16.05 -6.07
C MET A 111 -0.51 -17.18 -5.60
N ASN A 112 -0.81 -18.37 -6.06
CA ASN A 112 0.11 -19.50 -5.91
C ASN A 112 1.15 -19.39 -7.03
N THR A 113 2.42 -19.27 -6.66
CA THR A 113 3.51 -19.05 -7.62
C THR A 113 3.83 -20.30 -8.44
N LYS A 114 3.45 -21.48 -7.95
CA LYS A 114 3.70 -22.73 -8.68
C LYS A 114 2.62 -23.02 -9.69
N THR A 115 1.36 -22.78 -9.34
CA THR A 115 0.22 -23.07 -10.23
C THR A 115 -0.18 -21.87 -11.08
N GLY A 116 0.21 -20.66 -10.68
CA GLY A 116 -0.20 -19.43 -11.34
C GLY A 116 -1.68 -19.09 -11.12
N LYS A 117 -2.32 -19.67 -10.13
CA LYS A 117 -3.75 -19.48 -9.86
C LYS A 117 -3.95 -18.76 -8.52
N PRO A 118 -5.06 -18.04 -8.35
CA PRO A 118 -5.41 -17.47 -7.05
C PRO A 118 -5.54 -18.53 -5.99
N MET A 119 -5.15 -18.20 -4.76
CA MET A 119 -5.30 -19.09 -3.62
C MET A 119 -5.97 -18.35 -2.46
N LYS A 120 -6.74 -19.08 -1.66
CA LYS A 120 -7.41 -18.48 -0.51
C LYS A 120 -6.38 -17.95 0.47
N VAL A 121 -6.68 -16.78 1.03
CA VAL A 121 -5.86 -16.21 2.10
C VAL A 121 -6.01 -17.09 3.33
N PRO A 122 -4.93 -17.73 3.84
CA PRO A 122 -5.03 -18.56 5.02
C PRO A 122 -5.46 -17.75 6.24
N PRO A 123 -6.30 -18.30 7.13
CA PRO A 123 -6.73 -17.58 8.33
C PRO A 123 -5.56 -17.06 9.18
N GLU A 124 -4.51 -17.85 9.34
CA GLU A 124 -3.33 -17.44 10.11
C GLU A 124 -2.63 -16.26 9.49
N HIS A 125 -2.62 -16.15 8.15
CA HIS A 125 -2.03 -15.02 7.46
C HIS A 125 -2.87 -13.77 7.69
N ALA A 126 -4.19 -13.88 7.51
CA ALA A 126 -5.11 -12.78 7.76
C ALA A 126 -5.04 -12.31 9.21
N ASN A 127 -4.96 -13.25 10.15
CA ASN A 127 -4.92 -12.94 11.59
C ASN A 127 -3.58 -12.36 12.06
N SER A 128 -2.53 -12.48 11.27
CA SER A 128 -1.24 -11.88 11.63
C SER A 128 -1.27 -10.35 11.55
N TYR A 129 -2.24 -9.79 10.85
CA TYR A 129 -2.46 -8.34 10.79
C TYR A 129 -3.59 -7.96 11.74
N GLY A 130 -3.50 -6.76 12.33
CA GLY A 130 -4.65 -6.16 12.99
C GLY A 130 -5.44 -5.38 11.95
N LEU A 131 -6.70 -5.76 11.75
CA LEU A 131 -7.56 -5.02 10.80
C LEU A 131 -7.96 -3.68 11.39
N GLU A 132 -7.95 -2.65 10.56
CA GLU A 132 -8.40 -1.30 10.91
C GLU A 132 -9.57 -0.93 10.02
N GLU A 133 -10.25 0.15 10.36
CA GLU A 133 -11.36 0.61 9.54
C GLU A 133 -10.89 1.11 8.18
N LYS A 134 -11.73 0.89 7.17
CA LYS A 134 -11.49 1.44 5.85
C LYS A 134 -11.44 2.95 5.91
N LEU A 135 -10.43 3.53 5.26
CA LEU A 135 -10.27 4.97 5.15
C LEU A 135 -11.43 5.57 4.36
N ASP A 136 -11.95 6.69 4.86
CA ASP A 136 -13.01 7.40 4.17
C ASP A 136 -12.44 8.08 2.93
N MET A 137 -12.87 7.58 1.77
CA MET A 137 -12.45 8.09 0.47
C MET A 137 -13.65 8.17 -0.45
N GLU A 138 -13.61 9.14 -1.35
CA GLU A 138 -14.65 9.28 -2.35
C GLU A 138 -14.67 8.07 -3.27
N ASP A 139 -15.88 7.53 -3.55
CA ASP A 139 -16.02 6.41 -4.48
C ASP A 139 -15.98 6.96 -5.91
N ARG A 140 -14.86 6.73 -6.59
CA ARG A 140 -14.64 7.23 -7.95
C ARG A 140 -14.30 6.07 -8.88
N LYS A 141 -15.30 5.39 -9.34
CA LYS A 141 -15.14 4.21 -10.19
C LYS A 141 -14.32 4.51 -11.44
N SER A 142 -14.58 5.66 -12.08
CA SER A 142 -13.94 6.04 -13.32
C SER A 142 -12.47 6.44 -13.16
N THR A 143 -12.02 6.70 -11.95
CA THR A 143 -10.64 7.12 -11.68
C THR A 143 -9.80 6.02 -11.05
N ARG A 144 -10.38 4.82 -10.89
CA ARG A 144 -9.63 3.70 -10.34
C ARG A 144 -8.55 3.25 -11.31
N LEU A 145 -7.32 3.18 -10.82
CA LEU A 145 -6.21 2.68 -11.61
C LEU A 145 -6.10 1.17 -11.41
N ASN A 146 -6.05 0.45 -12.52
CA ASN A 146 -5.72 -0.97 -12.51
C ASN A 146 -4.23 -1.14 -12.68
N SER A 147 -3.67 -2.24 -12.23
CA SER A 147 -2.24 -2.53 -12.41
C SER A 147 -1.85 -2.54 -13.89
N SER A 148 -2.76 -2.93 -14.77
CA SER A 148 -2.55 -2.93 -16.21
C SER A 148 -2.52 -1.53 -16.81
N HIS A 149 -3.01 -0.52 -16.10
CA HIS A 149 -3.06 0.86 -16.57
C HIS A 149 -2.11 1.78 -15.82
N SER A 150 -1.38 1.26 -14.86
CA SER A 150 -0.54 2.08 -14.01
C SER A 150 0.78 2.48 -14.64
N SER A 151 1.01 2.03 -15.83
CA SER A 151 2.21 2.39 -16.57
C SER A 151 2.15 3.82 -17.10
#